data_1f62f6d424c51c924d1325cbbbd62162
#
_entry.id   1f62f6d424c51c924d1325cbbbd62162
#
_cell.length_a   1.000
_cell.length_b   1.000
_cell.length_c   1.000
_cell.angle_alpha   90.00
_cell.angle_beta   90.00
_cell.angle_gamma   90.00
#
_symmetry.space_group_name_H-M   'P 1'
#
loop_
_entity.id
_entity.type
_entity.pdbx_description
1 polymer ?
#
loop_
_entity_poly.entity_id
_entity_poly.type
_entity_poly.pdbx_seq_one_letter_code
_entity_poly.pdbx_strand_id
1 'polypeptide(L)'
;MTDASLQKIAATYGTPTFVFDTDALQARVRAIQTIWGREIDLCYSIKANPFLLPAMMQVTARLEVCSPGELSLCESLHAADARVIYSGVNKTPVDIARAVADGVGTCTAESLLQVRYLQDAARKAAKRLPVVLRLNAGSQFGMSKEDLFTALAHRRETPDLEFIGIHYLSLIHI
;
A
#
# COMPACT_ATOMS: atom_id res chain seq x y z
N MET A 1 -25.70 -1.51 -13.27
CA MET A 1 -25.62 -0.96 -14.64
C MET A 1 -26.64 -1.67 -15.53
N THR A 2 -27.34 -0.97 -16.47
CA THR A 2 -28.34 -1.54 -17.38
C THR A 2 -27.80 -1.65 -18.80
N ASP A 3 -28.40 -2.52 -19.63
CA ASP A 3 -28.00 -2.67 -21.05
C ASP A 3 -28.14 -1.34 -21.83
N ALA A 4 -29.17 -0.56 -21.54
CA ALA A 4 -29.35 0.76 -22.15
C ALA A 4 -28.20 1.73 -21.78
N SER A 5 -27.70 1.65 -20.55
CA SER A 5 -26.54 2.44 -20.12
C SER A 5 -25.25 2.01 -20.84
N LEU A 6 -25.04 0.72 -21.02
CA LEU A 6 -23.90 0.17 -21.77
C LEU A 6 -23.94 0.56 -23.25
N GLN A 7 -25.11 0.48 -23.89
CA GLN A 7 -25.28 0.92 -25.27
C GLN A 7 -24.98 2.40 -25.45
N LYS A 8 -25.42 3.26 -24.51
CA LYS A 8 -25.12 4.70 -24.54
C LYS A 8 -23.63 4.96 -24.38
N ILE A 9 -22.93 4.24 -23.46
CA ILE A 9 -21.50 4.34 -23.27
C ILE A 9 -20.77 3.92 -24.55
N ALA A 10 -21.10 2.77 -25.12
CA ALA A 10 -20.53 2.30 -26.37
C ALA A 10 -20.70 3.28 -27.54
N ALA A 11 -21.89 3.89 -27.65
CA ALA A 11 -22.17 4.90 -28.68
C ALA A 11 -21.36 6.19 -28.46
N THR A 12 -21.07 6.56 -27.19
CA THR A 12 -20.36 7.80 -26.84
C THR A 12 -18.86 7.65 -26.95
N TYR A 13 -18.30 6.53 -26.44
CA TYR A 13 -16.87 6.32 -26.29
C TYR A 13 -16.26 5.29 -27.25
N GLY A 14 -17.12 4.60 -28.01
CA GLY A 14 -16.69 3.53 -28.91
C GLY A 14 -16.48 2.19 -28.22
N THR A 15 -16.03 1.21 -29.00
CA THR A 15 -15.65 -0.14 -28.54
C THR A 15 -14.32 -0.55 -29.20
N PRO A 16 -13.47 -1.34 -28.53
CA PRO A 16 -13.64 -1.91 -27.18
C PRO A 16 -13.43 -0.86 -26.07
N THR A 17 -14.22 -0.93 -25.00
CA THR A 17 -14.15 -0.01 -23.85
C THR A 17 -14.36 -0.78 -22.54
N PHE A 18 -13.50 -0.55 -21.54
CA PHE A 18 -13.72 -1.03 -20.19
C PHE A 18 -14.63 -0.06 -19.42
N VAL A 19 -15.66 -0.60 -18.77
CA VAL A 19 -16.62 0.17 -17.98
C VAL A 19 -16.56 -0.29 -16.53
N PHE A 20 -16.33 0.64 -15.62
CA PHE A 20 -16.33 0.38 -14.18
C PHE A 20 -17.58 0.98 -13.53
N ASP A 21 -18.38 0.12 -12.89
CA ASP A 21 -19.50 0.55 -12.05
C ASP A 21 -18.97 0.85 -10.65
N THR A 22 -18.63 2.12 -10.41
CA THR A 22 -18.01 2.55 -9.14
C THR A 22 -18.98 2.47 -7.98
N ASP A 23 -20.28 2.62 -8.19
CA ASP A 23 -21.30 2.50 -7.15
C ASP A 23 -21.42 1.05 -6.66
N ALA A 24 -21.44 0.11 -7.60
CA ALA A 24 -21.43 -1.33 -7.29
C ALA A 24 -20.14 -1.74 -6.56
N LEU A 25 -18.99 -1.22 -7.02
CA LEU A 25 -17.70 -1.43 -6.37
C LEU A 25 -17.71 -0.95 -4.90
N GLN A 26 -18.13 0.29 -4.69
CA GLN A 26 -18.17 0.88 -3.35
C GLN A 26 -19.18 0.17 -2.44
N ALA A 27 -20.33 -0.23 -2.97
CA ALA A 27 -21.30 -1.03 -2.23
C ALA A 27 -20.70 -2.37 -1.80
N ARG A 28 -19.93 -3.03 -2.67
CA ARG A 28 -19.23 -4.28 -2.36
C ARG A 28 -18.19 -4.10 -1.26
N VAL A 29 -17.40 -3.04 -1.32
CA VAL A 29 -16.40 -2.70 -0.27
C VAL A 29 -17.08 -2.51 1.08
N ARG A 30 -18.16 -1.73 1.13
CA ARG A 30 -18.92 -1.51 2.38
C ARG A 30 -19.52 -2.81 2.93
N ALA A 31 -20.01 -3.69 2.08
CA ALA A 31 -20.51 -5.00 2.50
C ALA A 31 -19.41 -5.86 3.14
N ILE A 32 -18.20 -5.87 2.56
CA ILE A 32 -17.05 -6.58 3.15
C ILE A 32 -16.69 -5.99 4.52
N GLN A 33 -16.62 -4.66 4.62
CA GLN A 33 -16.32 -3.98 5.89
C GLN A 33 -17.37 -4.29 6.97
N THR A 34 -18.64 -4.42 6.58
CA THR A 34 -19.72 -4.79 7.49
C THR A 34 -19.52 -6.21 8.06
N ILE A 35 -19.06 -7.14 7.22
CA ILE A 35 -18.80 -8.53 7.63
C ILE A 35 -17.57 -8.62 8.55
N TRP A 36 -16.50 -7.89 8.22
CA TRP A 36 -15.25 -7.95 8.99
C TRP A 36 -15.25 -7.10 10.25
N GLY A 37 -16.20 -6.18 10.36
CA GLY A 37 -16.29 -5.28 11.51
C GLY A 37 -15.29 -4.13 11.45
N ARG A 38 -15.22 -3.36 12.57
CA ARG A 38 -14.40 -2.15 12.66
C ARG A 38 -12.94 -2.40 13.08
N GLU A 39 -12.63 -3.63 13.47
CA GLU A 39 -11.29 -4.01 13.95
C GLU A 39 -10.30 -4.24 12.81
N ILE A 40 -10.79 -4.35 11.56
CA ILE A 40 -9.99 -4.66 10.37
C ILE A 40 -10.12 -3.53 9.35
N ASP A 41 -9.03 -2.85 9.09
CA ASP A 41 -8.94 -1.87 8.01
C ASP A 41 -8.81 -2.57 6.65
N LEU A 42 -9.62 -2.15 5.69
CA LEU A 42 -9.46 -2.57 4.32
C LEU A 42 -8.41 -1.69 3.63
N CYS A 43 -7.40 -2.32 3.05
CA CYS A 43 -6.34 -1.67 2.29
C CYS A 43 -6.52 -1.96 0.80
N TYR A 44 -6.55 -0.91 -0.03
CA TYR A 44 -6.58 -1.06 -1.47
C TYR A 44 -5.17 -1.07 -2.05
N SER A 45 -4.79 -2.17 -2.70
CA SER A 45 -3.52 -2.28 -3.41
C SER A 45 -3.66 -1.71 -4.83
N ILE A 46 -3.04 -0.57 -5.08
CA ILE A 46 -3.19 0.22 -6.33
C ILE A 46 -2.75 -0.57 -7.56
N LYS A 47 -1.74 -1.42 -7.42
CA LYS A 47 -1.26 -2.31 -8.51
C LYS A 47 -2.36 -3.19 -9.11
N ALA A 48 -3.43 -3.48 -8.37
CA ALA A 48 -4.53 -4.30 -8.87
C ALA A 48 -5.28 -3.60 -10.02
N ASN A 49 -5.59 -2.31 -9.86
CA ASN A 49 -6.16 -1.46 -10.91
C ASN A 49 -6.05 0.03 -10.54
N PRO A 50 -5.06 0.76 -11.08
CA PRO A 50 -4.84 2.16 -10.73
C PRO A 50 -6.00 3.09 -11.14
N PHE A 51 -6.80 2.72 -12.15
CA PHE A 51 -7.94 3.53 -12.58
C PHE A 51 -9.07 3.59 -11.56
N LEU A 52 -9.13 2.65 -10.63
CA LEU A 52 -10.13 2.62 -9.57
C LEU A 52 -9.72 3.43 -8.33
N LEU A 53 -8.51 3.97 -8.29
CA LEU A 53 -8.00 4.70 -7.12
C LEU A 53 -8.94 5.80 -6.64
N PRO A 54 -9.49 6.71 -7.50
CA PRO A 54 -10.40 7.76 -7.04
C PRO A 54 -11.65 7.24 -6.35
N ALA A 55 -12.20 6.11 -6.82
CA ALA A 55 -13.37 5.49 -6.21
C ALA A 55 -13.03 4.76 -4.90
N MET A 56 -11.88 4.09 -4.85
CA MET A 56 -11.43 3.34 -3.69
C MET A 56 -10.99 4.24 -2.54
N MET A 57 -10.41 5.39 -2.82
CA MET A 57 -10.05 6.41 -1.81
C MET A 57 -11.22 6.84 -0.93
N GLN A 58 -12.45 6.75 -1.45
CA GLN A 58 -13.67 7.16 -0.75
C GLN A 58 -14.17 6.11 0.24
N VAL A 59 -13.74 4.85 0.08
CA VAL A 59 -14.34 3.73 0.82
C VAL A 59 -13.32 2.81 1.49
N THR A 60 -12.01 3.01 1.29
CA THR A 60 -10.97 2.24 1.98
C THR A 60 -10.21 3.10 2.99
N ALA A 61 -9.84 2.49 4.11
CA ALA A 61 -9.07 3.16 5.16
C ALA A 61 -7.61 3.36 4.74
N ARG A 62 -7.06 2.41 3.98
CA ARG A 62 -5.65 2.36 3.59
C ARG A 62 -5.48 2.18 2.10
N LEU A 63 -4.33 2.67 1.59
CA LEU A 63 -3.88 2.49 0.21
C LEU A 63 -2.49 1.88 0.23
N GLU A 64 -2.25 0.83 -0.56
CA GLU A 64 -0.93 0.26 -0.71
C GLU A 64 -0.32 0.65 -2.05
N VAL A 65 0.88 1.23 -2.02
CA VAL A 65 1.72 1.51 -3.18
C VAL A 65 2.96 0.62 -3.14
N CYS A 66 3.31 0.05 -4.29
CA CYS A 66 4.45 -0.89 -4.40
C CYS A 66 5.58 -0.33 -5.27
N SER A 67 5.41 0.86 -5.83
CA SER A 67 6.39 1.49 -6.72
C SER A 67 6.37 3.01 -6.61
N PRO A 68 7.47 3.68 -7.03
CA PRO A 68 7.49 5.15 -7.13
C PRO A 68 6.43 5.71 -8.07
N GLY A 69 6.07 4.97 -9.14
CA GLY A 69 5.01 5.38 -10.06
C GLY A 69 3.62 5.38 -9.42
N GLU A 70 3.33 4.36 -8.60
CA GLU A 70 2.07 4.32 -7.85
C GLU A 70 2.02 5.40 -6.78
N LEU A 71 3.15 5.72 -6.13
CA LEU A 71 3.24 6.86 -5.20
C LEU A 71 2.97 8.17 -5.93
N SER A 72 3.55 8.39 -7.12
CA SER A 72 3.28 9.58 -7.93
C SER A 72 1.80 9.71 -8.32
N LEU A 73 1.11 8.58 -8.55
CA LEU A 73 -0.32 8.61 -8.79
C LEU A 73 -1.09 9.09 -7.55
N CYS A 74 -0.74 8.60 -6.36
CA CYS A 74 -1.32 9.09 -5.11
C CYS A 74 -1.07 10.59 -4.91
N GLU A 75 0.14 11.07 -5.17
CA GLU A 75 0.48 12.49 -5.09
C GLU A 75 -0.38 13.34 -6.02
N SER A 76 -0.53 12.90 -7.28
CA SER A 76 -1.34 13.63 -8.28
C SER A 76 -2.82 13.76 -7.89
N LEU A 77 -3.31 12.85 -7.06
CA LEU A 77 -4.67 12.84 -6.53
C LEU A 77 -4.77 13.37 -5.09
N HIS A 78 -3.68 13.96 -4.57
CA HIS A 78 -3.58 14.43 -3.17
C HIS A 78 -3.91 13.34 -2.15
N ALA A 79 -3.56 12.09 -2.46
CA ALA A 79 -3.77 10.90 -1.63
C ALA A 79 -2.47 10.34 -1.03
N ALA A 80 -1.33 10.99 -1.25
CA ALA A 80 -0.06 10.65 -0.62
C ALA A 80 -0.04 11.21 0.81
N ASP A 81 -0.67 10.50 1.74
CA ASP A 81 -0.89 10.92 3.11
C ASP A 81 -0.67 9.75 4.09
N ALA A 82 -1.02 9.97 5.37
CA ALA A 82 -0.91 8.98 6.43
C ALA A 82 -1.68 7.66 6.18
N ARG A 83 -2.56 7.60 5.19
CA ARG A 83 -3.27 6.37 4.80
C ARG A 83 -2.44 5.46 3.91
N VAL A 84 -1.37 5.99 3.29
CA VAL A 84 -0.54 5.23 2.36
C VAL A 84 0.40 4.30 3.10
N ILE A 85 0.43 3.05 2.67
CA ILE A 85 1.43 2.05 3.04
C ILE A 85 2.38 1.90 1.84
N TYR A 86 3.64 2.32 1.99
CA TYR A 86 4.63 2.15 0.95
C TYR A 86 5.31 0.80 1.07
N SER A 87 4.84 -0.12 0.26
CA SER A 87 5.35 -1.48 0.12
C SER A 87 6.34 -1.58 -1.05
N GLY A 88 6.57 -2.78 -1.52
CA GLY A 88 7.42 -3.05 -2.69
C GLY A 88 8.83 -3.49 -2.31
N VAL A 89 9.36 -4.35 -3.16
CA VAL A 89 10.66 -5.01 -2.91
C VAL A 89 11.84 -4.15 -3.33
N ASN A 90 11.68 -3.34 -4.38
CA ASN A 90 12.74 -2.51 -4.94
C ASN A 90 12.55 -1.04 -4.53
N LYS A 91 12.78 -0.76 -3.25
CA LYS A 91 12.79 0.61 -2.71
C LYS A 91 14.23 1.11 -2.64
N THR A 92 14.57 2.12 -3.44
CA THR A 92 15.87 2.78 -3.34
C THR A 92 15.89 3.78 -2.16
N PRO A 93 17.06 4.20 -1.66
CA PRO A 93 17.15 5.24 -0.64
C PRO A 93 16.45 6.55 -1.06
N VAL A 94 16.46 6.88 -2.36
CA VAL A 94 15.81 8.08 -2.90
C VAL A 94 14.30 7.95 -2.84
N ASP A 95 13.75 6.80 -3.25
CA ASP A 95 12.31 6.53 -3.21
C ASP A 95 11.78 6.55 -1.78
N ILE A 96 12.54 5.96 -0.84
CA ILE A 96 12.19 5.96 0.59
C ILE A 96 12.20 7.39 1.13
N ALA A 97 13.23 8.18 0.83
CA ALA A 97 13.33 9.56 1.30
C ALA A 97 12.16 10.40 0.79
N ARG A 98 11.77 10.23 -0.48
CA ARG A 98 10.60 10.88 -1.07
C ARG A 98 9.33 10.47 -0.35
N ALA A 99 9.06 9.17 -0.22
CA ALA A 99 7.86 8.67 0.45
C ALA A 99 7.72 9.20 1.89
N VAL A 100 8.83 9.26 2.64
CA VAL A 100 8.85 9.81 4.00
C VAL A 100 8.60 11.33 4.00
N ALA A 101 9.16 12.07 3.03
CA ALA A 101 8.93 13.51 2.89
C ALA A 101 7.46 13.79 2.57
N ASP A 102 6.85 13.03 1.68
CA ASP A 102 5.44 13.14 1.25
C ASP A 102 4.45 12.72 2.35
N GLY A 103 4.92 12.14 3.44
CA GLY A 103 4.10 11.87 4.62
C GLY A 103 3.36 10.54 4.58
N VAL A 104 3.88 9.53 3.84
CA VAL A 104 3.31 8.17 3.91
C VAL A 104 3.23 7.67 5.35
N GLY A 105 2.09 7.05 5.69
CA GLY A 105 1.82 6.66 7.08
C GLY A 105 2.59 5.44 7.54
N THR A 106 2.96 4.54 6.64
CA THR A 106 3.64 3.29 6.97
C THR A 106 4.54 2.85 5.82
N CYS A 107 5.71 2.31 6.16
CA CYS A 107 6.55 1.62 5.18
C CYS A 107 6.69 0.15 5.51
N THR A 108 6.85 -0.71 4.50
CA THR A 108 7.28 -2.09 4.71
C THR A 108 8.80 -2.20 4.61
N ALA A 109 9.41 -3.04 5.43
CA ALA A 109 10.80 -3.46 5.27
C ALA A 109 10.88 -4.93 4.89
N GLU A 110 11.55 -5.23 3.79
CA GLU A 110 11.69 -6.58 3.23
C GLU A 110 13.10 -7.17 3.45
N SER A 111 14.00 -6.41 4.07
CA SER A 111 15.36 -6.83 4.43
C SER A 111 15.96 -5.92 5.49
N LEU A 112 17.02 -6.38 6.15
CA LEU A 112 17.79 -5.56 7.09
C LEU A 112 18.39 -4.31 6.41
N LEU A 113 18.71 -4.39 5.12
CA LEU A 113 19.18 -3.25 4.36
C LEU A 113 18.11 -2.18 4.23
N GLN A 114 16.86 -2.57 3.94
CA GLN A 114 15.75 -1.62 3.88
C GLN A 114 15.43 -1.01 5.25
N VAL A 115 15.57 -1.75 6.35
CA VAL A 115 15.44 -1.20 7.70
C VAL A 115 16.44 -0.05 7.90
N ARG A 116 17.70 -0.20 7.46
CA ARG A 116 18.70 0.88 7.54
C ARG A 116 18.33 2.08 6.68
N TYR A 117 17.87 1.86 5.44
CA TYR A 117 17.44 2.96 4.56
C TYR A 117 16.26 3.74 5.15
N LEU A 118 15.28 3.04 5.72
CA LEU A 118 14.13 3.65 6.40
C LEU A 118 14.58 4.46 7.62
N GLN A 119 15.49 3.93 8.44
CA GLN A 119 16.05 4.64 9.58
C GLN A 119 16.76 5.93 9.16
N ASP A 120 17.59 5.87 8.11
CA ASP A 120 18.30 7.05 7.60
C ASP A 120 17.35 8.11 7.06
N ALA A 121 16.29 7.70 6.35
CA ALA A 121 15.28 8.61 5.83
C ALA A 121 14.46 9.26 6.96
N ALA A 122 14.00 8.46 7.92
CA ALA A 122 13.24 8.92 9.08
C ALA A 122 14.05 9.95 9.91
N ARG A 123 15.32 9.63 10.18
CA ARG A 123 16.24 10.53 10.89
C ARG A 123 16.45 11.85 10.15
N LYS A 124 16.71 11.81 8.83
CA LYS A 124 16.89 13.01 8.01
C LYS A 124 15.64 13.89 7.97
N ALA A 125 14.46 13.28 7.98
CA ALA A 125 13.19 13.98 8.01
C ALA A 125 12.76 14.41 9.43
N ALA A 126 13.51 14.04 10.47
CA ALA A 126 13.15 14.22 11.89
C ALA A 126 11.72 13.70 12.19
N LYS A 127 11.37 12.54 11.61
CA LYS A 127 10.05 11.90 11.77
C LYS A 127 10.21 10.52 12.41
N ARG A 128 9.24 10.14 13.24
CA ARG A 128 9.08 8.76 13.67
C ARG A 128 8.27 8.02 12.61
N LEU A 129 8.83 6.97 12.03
CA LEU A 129 8.25 6.25 10.90
C LEU A 129 7.67 4.90 11.33
N PRO A 130 6.37 4.68 11.20
CA PRO A 130 5.77 3.36 11.38
C PRO A 130 6.24 2.38 10.30
N VAL A 131 6.70 1.21 10.73
CA VAL A 131 7.25 0.18 9.83
C VAL A 131 6.64 -1.17 10.16
N VAL A 132 6.24 -1.90 9.13
CA VAL A 132 5.91 -3.32 9.21
C VAL A 132 7.04 -4.15 8.59
N LEU A 133 7.44 -5.21 9.26
CA LEU A 133 8.49 -6.12 8.78
C LEU A 133 7.85 -7.21 7.96
N ARG A 134 8.23 -7.36 6.69
CA ARG A 134 7.69 -8.41 5.83
C ARG A 134 8.39 -9.72 6.07
N LEU A 135 7.62 -10.68 6.58
CA LEU A 135 8.05 -12.07 6.74
C LEU A 135 7.98 -12.81 5.40
N ASN A 136 9.01 -13.57 5.07
CA ASN A 136 9.02 -14.46 3.91
C ASN A 136 7.98 -15.57 4.08
N ALA A 137 7.17 -15.77 3.04
CA ALA A 137 6.12 -16.79 2.98
C ALA A 137 6.47 -17.92 2.01
N GLY A 138 7.75 -18.28 1.89
CA GLY A 138 8.22 -19.33 0.96
C GLY A 138 8.45 -18.86 -0.47
N SER A 139 8.65 -17.55 -0.68
CA SER A 139 8.92 -16.93 -1.97
C SER A 139 10.26 -16.16 -1.94
N GLN A 140 10.59 -15.44 -3.03
CA GLN A 140 11.76 -14.54 -3.07
C GLN A 140 11.55 -13.23 -2.28
N PHE A 141 10.37 -12.99 -1.70
CA PHE A 141 10.00 -11.73 -1.06
C PHE A 141 9.99 -11.84 0.45
N GLY A 142 10.36 -10.72 1.10
CA GLY A 142 10.40 -10.62 2.54
C GLY A 142 11.68 -11.18 3.15
N MET A 143 11.89 -10.88 4.41
CA MET A 143 13.06 -11.32 5.18
C MET A 143 12.82 -12.68 5.83
N SER A 144 13.90 -13.40 6.11
CA SER A 144 13.85 -14.63 6.90
C SER A 144 13.34 -14.37 8.31
N LYS A 145 12.94 -15.42 8.99
CA LYS A 145 12.55 -15.33 10.40
C LYS A 145 13.72 -14.83 11.26
N GLU A 146 14.93 -15.27 10.95
CA GLU A 146 16.17 -14.90 11.63
C GLU A 146 16.47 -13.40 11.46
N ASP A 147 16.34 -12.88 10.24
CA ASP A 147 16.52 -11.45 9.95
C ASP A 147 15.46 -10.59 10.64
N LEU A 148 14.21 -11.08 10.67
CA LEU A 148 13.11 -10.40 11.37
C LEU A 148 13.41 -10.28 12.87
N PHE A 149 13.85 -11.37 13.52
CA PHE A 149 14.26 -11.32 14.91
C PHE A 149 15.51 -10.45 15.14
N THR A 150 16.44 -10.43 14.19
CA THR A 150 17.60 -9.54 14.22
C THR A 150 17.18 -8.08 14.21
N ALA A 151 16.26 -7.69 13.31
CA ALA A 151 15.71 -6.33 13.26
C ALA A 151 15.06 -5.94 14.60
N LEU A 152 14.26 -6.83 15.19
CA LEU A 152 13.61 -6.59 16.48
C LEU A 152 14.59 -6.51 17.65
N ALA A 153 15.61 -7.36 17.67
CA ALA A 153 16.64 -7.33 18.71
C ALA A 153 17.44 -6.02 18.68
N HIS A 154 17.73 -5.51 17.48
CA HIS A 154 18.49 -4.28 17.26
C HIS A 154 17.63 -3.01 17.13
N ARG A 155 16.36 -3.06 17.55
CA ARG A 155 15.45 -1.90 17.43
C ARG A 155 15.92 -0.63 18.13
N ARG A 156 16.83 -0.75 19.13
CA ARG A 156 17.42 0.41 19.79
C ARG A 156 18.41 1.17 18.91
N GLU A 157 18.92 0.54 17.86
CA GLU A 157 19.82 1.14 16.86
C GLU A 157 19.03 1.90 15.77
N THR A 158 17.70 1.72 15.75
CA THR A 158 16.78 2.36 14.81
C THR A 158 15.72 3.18 15.55
N PRO A 159 16.13 4.21 16.34
CA PRO A 159 15.22 4.93 17.26
C PRO A 159 14.13 5.73 16.57
N ASP A 160 14.32 6.08 15.28
CA ASP A 160 13.35 6.83 14.50
C ASP A 160 12.32 5.92 13.79
N LEU A 161 12.46 4.59 13.93
CA LEU A 161 11.49 3.62 13.44
C LEU A 161 10.58 3.11 14.57
N GLU A 162 9.33 2.90 14.23
CA GLU A 162 8.36 2.22 15.07
C GLU A 162 7.89 0.94 14.40
N PHE A 163 8.38 -0.21 14.87
CA PHE A 163 7.91 -1.50 14.36
C PHE A 163 6.51 -1.78 14.90
N ILE A 164 5.50 -1.57 14.04
CA ILE A 164 4.08 -1.67 14.42
C ILE A 164 3.47 -3.03 14.11
N GLY A 165 4.16 -3.91 13.40
CA GLY A 165 3.62 -5.23 13.06
C GLY A 165 4.42 -5.98 12.04
N ILE A 166 3.84 -7.08 11.59
CA ILE A 166 4.39 -7.97 10.57
C ILE A 166 3.50 -7.87 9.32
N HIS A 167 4.14 -7.70 8.16
CA HIS A 167 3.50 -7.87 6.88
C HIS A 167 3.69 -9.31 6.41
N TYR A 168 2.59 -10.02 6.20
CA TYR A 168 2.59 -11.37 5.67
C TYR A 168 1.72 -11.42 4.42
N LEU A 169 2.34 -11.67 3.27
CA LEU A 169 1.65 -11.80 1.99
C LEU A 169 1.92 -13.19 1.43
N SER A 170 0.95 -14.06 1.56
CA SER A 170 1.00 -15.39 0.96
C SER A 170 0.73 -15.29 -0.55
N LEU A 171 1.59 -15.93 -1.35
CA LEU A 171 1.37 -16.14 -2.77
C LEU A 171 0.62 -17.47 -2.95
N ILE A 172 -0.57 -17.58 -2.36
CA ILE A 172 -1.37 -18.78 -2.52
C ILE A 172 -1.97 -18.75 -3.93
N HIS A 173 -1.67 -19.76 -4.70
CA HIS A 173 -2.45 -20.07 -5.87
C HIS A 173 -3.79 -20.63 -5.38
N ILE A 174 -4.83 -19.83 -5.56
CA ILE A 174 -6.21 -20.27 -5.34
C ILE A 174 -6.65 -21.04 -6.56
#